data_1efba393c0fe6d3d30b5911f4d722f08
#
_entry.id   1efba393c0fe6d3d30b5911f4d722f08
#
_cell.length_a   1.000
_cell.length_b   1.000
_cell.length_c   1.000
_cell.angle_alpha   90.00
_cell.angle_beta   90.00
_cell.angle_gamma   90.00
#
_symmetry.space_group_name_H-M   'P 1'
#
loop_
_entity.id
_entity.type
_entity.pdbx_description
1 polymer ?
#
loop_
_entity_poly.entity_id
_entity_poly.type
_entity_poly.pdbx_seq_one_letter_code
_entity_poly.pdbx_strand_id
1 'polypeptide(L)'
;MSFADIIGQEDAKSLLTNAVQTGKHSHAYIFSGEKGSGKMMLAEAFAQMLQCENPGDDACGECPACARTISHNNTDVIYISREFDSKTKKFKRNITVDQIREQLINDVDIKPYYKKFKIYIIEDAERMNPQAQNALLKTIEEPPEYVIIILLTSNHNAFLQTILSRCVLIQMKTVEKESIKRLLQEKYESVDYQAEMVSTFSQGNVGKAIALVRDENFNEVKGKVESLCKKVGKMDEFQISSEVAEIKQFNDRDKKEDAAEGEKFQGFIDQMLDLITLWYRDVLLYKATLNDGNIIFKEDLYDIHEQAQTCSYNGINQIIATISETRARLNANVNFDLAILLLIQAMKENTR
;
A
#
# COMPACT_ATOMS: atom_id res chain seq x y z
N MET A 1 16.25 11.41 -4.28
CA MET A 1 15.79 10.42 -3.27
C MET A 1 16.91 9.41 -3.12
N SER A 2 17.27 9.02 -1.90
CA SER A 2 18.40 8.13 -1.63
C SER A 2 17.96 6.96 -0.76
N PHE A 3 18.77 5.91 -0.65
CA PHE A 3 18.48 4.83 0.30
C PHE A 3 18.44 5.31 1.75
N ALA A 4 19.17 6.37 2.09
CA ALA A 4 19.13 6.99 3.42
C ALA A 4 17.75 7.62 3.75
N ASP A 5 16.98 8.03 2.73
CA ASP A 5 15.63 8.58 2.92
C ASP A 5 14.57 7.51 3.23
N ILE A 6 14.89 6.23 3.00
CA ILE A 6 13.98 5.10 3.17
C ILE A 6 14.19 4.50 4.56
N ILE A 7 13.13 4.45 5.35
CA ILE A 7 13.17 3.86 6.69
C ILE A 7 12.98 2.35 6.63
N GLY A 8 13.82 1.63 7.36
CA GLY A 8 13.84 0.17 7.30
C GLY A 8 14.34 -0.36 5.96
N GLN A 9 13.94 -1.58 5.61
CA GLN A 9 14.29 -2.26 4.36
C GLN A 9 15.80 -2.57 4.20
N GLU A 10 16.53 -2.74 5.29
CA GLU A 10 18.00 -2.84 5.29
C GLU A 10 18.51 -4.00 4.42
N ASP A 11 17.79 -5.14 4.42
CA ASP A 11 18.16 -6.28 3.57
C ASP A 11 18.02 -5.93 2.07
N ALA A 12 16.92 -5.25 1.70
CA ALA A 12 16.69 -4.84 0.32
C ALA A 12 17.73 -3.81 -0.13
N LYS A 13 18.01 -2.81 0.70
CA LYS A 13 19.04 -1.80 0.43
C LYS A 13 20.42 -2.46 0.24
N SER A 14 20.85 -3.32 1.18
CA SER A 14 22.12 -4.01 1.11
C SER A 14 22.26 -4.87 -0.14
N LEU A 15 21.19 -5.60 -0.51
CA LEU A 15 21.17 -6.41 -1.73
C LEU A 15 21.35 -5.54 -2.99
N LEU A 16 20.62 -4.43 -3.08
CA LEU A 16 20.68 -3.54 -4.24
C LEU A 16 22.01 -2.77 -4.31
N THR A 17 22.52 -2.31 -3.16
CA THR A 17 23.85 -1.67 -3.07
C THR A 17 24.94 -2.62 -3.53
N ASN A 18 24.97 -3.84 -3.02
CA ASN A 18 25.93 -4.86 -3.41
C ASN A 18 25.86 -5.19 -4.91
N ALA A 19 24.64 -5.25 -5.48
CA ALA A 19 24.46 -5.50 -6.91
C ALA A 19 25.10 -4.40 -7.77
N VAL A 20 24.96 -3.12 -7.38
CA VAL A 20 25.56 -1.98 -8.09
C VAL A 20 27.09 -1.97 -7.91
N GLN A 21 27.59 -2.11 -6.68
CA GLN A 21 29.02 -2.05 -6.38
C GLN A 21 29.81 -3.18 -7.05
N THR A 22 29.24 -4.38 -7.11
CA THR A 22 29.89 -5.54 -7.74
C THR A 22 29.67 -5.62 -9.25
N GLY A 23 28.77 -4.79 -9.82
CA GLY A 23 28.34 -4.87 -11.21
C GLY A 23 27.53 -6.13 -11.53
N LYS A 24 27.07 -6.88 -10.52
CA LYS A 24 26.30 -8.12 -10.66
C LYS A 24 24.79 -7.86 -10.42
N HIS A 25 24.24 -6.89 -11.12
CA HIS A 25 22.80 -6.63 -11.07
C HIS A 25 22.02 -7.57 -12.00
N SER A 26 20.80 -7.88 -11.64
CA SER A 26 19.84 -8.56 -12.51
C SER A 26 19.23 -7.58 -13.50
N HIS A 27 18.72 -8.09 -14.61
CA HIS A 27 17.97 -7.29 -15.58
C HIS A 27 16.49 -7.09 -15.22
N ALA A 28 15.96 -7.89 -14.29
CA ALA A 28 14.57 -7.78 -13.86
C ALA A 28 14.41 -8.00 -12.35
N TYR A 29 13.62 -7.11 -11.74
CA TYR A 29 13.29 -7.11 -10.32
C TYR A 29 11.78 -7.03 -10.12
N ILE A 30 11.28 -7.65 -9.06
CA ILE A 30 9.92 -7.48 -8.56
C ILE A 30 10.02 -6.94 -7.13
N PHE A 31 9.53 -5.73 -6.89
CA PHE A 31 9.38 -5.19 -5.53
C PHE A 31 7.94 -5.41 -5.08
N SER A 32 7.75 -6.31 -4.13
CA SER A 32 6.45 -6.75 -3.64
C SER A 32 6.20 -6.24 -2.22
N GLY A 33 5.04 -5.66 -2.00
CA GLY A 33 4.61 -5.17 -0.68
C GLY A 33 3.34 -4.34 -0.78
N GLU A 34 2.68 -4.07 0.33
CA GLU A 34 1.46 -3.28 0.38
C GLU A 34 1.64 -1.87 -0.21
N LYS A 35 0.52 -1.23 -0.61
CA LYS A 35 0.52 0.20 -0.97
C LYS A 35 1.09 0.99 0.22
N GLY A 36 2.02 1.91 -0.03
CA GLY A 36 2.66 2.69 1.04
C GLY A 36 3.87 2.06 1.72
N SER A 37 4.28 0.83 1.35
CA SER A 37 5.47 0.18 1.91
C SER A 37 6.81 0.78 1.43
N GLY A 38 6.78 1.79 0.53
CA GLY A 38 7.98 2.45 0.01
C GLY A 38 8.57 1.84 -1.26
N LYS A 39 7.84 0.96 -1.98
CA LYS A 39 8.32 0.31 -3.22
C LYS A 39 8.83 1.29 -4.27
N MET A 40 8.06 2.35 -4.54
CA MET A 40 8.46 3.38 -5.52
C MET A 40 9.72 4.11 -5.07
N MET A 41 9.79 4.51 -3.79
CA MET A 41 10.98 5.15 -3.24
C MET A 41 12.22 4.27 -3.38
N LEU A 42 12.09 2.97 -3.12
CA LEU A 42 13.19 2.00 -3.27
C LEU A 42 13.61 1.85 -4.74
N ALA A 43 12.64 1.80 -5.67
CA ALA A 43 12.91 1.71 -7.11
C ALA A 43 13.62 2.98 -7.63
N GLU A 44 13.17 4.14 -7.22
CA GLU A 44 13.79 5.43 -7.60
C GLU A 44 15.20 5.59 -7.01
N ALA A 45 15.41 5.23 -5.75
CA ALA A 45 16.73 5.25 -5.12
C ALA A 45 17.69 4.28 -5.84
N PHE A 46 17.22 3.08 -6.17
CA PHE A 46 18.00 2.11 -6.94
C PHE A 46 18.29 2.61 -8.36
N ALA A 47 17.31 3.16 -9.06
CA ALA A 47 17.50 3.77 -10.38
C ALA A 47 18.51 4.92 -10.33
N GLN A 48 18.44 5.77 -9.30
CA GLN A 48 19.39 6.86 -9.10
C GLN A 48 20.82 6.32 -8.85
N MET A 49 20.97 5.26 -8.07
CA MET A 49 22.25 4.63 -7.80
C MET A 49 22.86 4.00 -9.06
N LEU A 50 22.04 3.33 -9.88
CA LEU A 50 22.46 2.76 -11.18
C LEU A 50 22.92 3.83 -12.17
N GLN A 51 22.28 5.00 -12.17
CA GLN A 51 22.61 6.13 -13.05
C GLN A 51 23.74 6.99 -12.49
N CYS A 52 24.05 6.88 -11.21
CA CYS A 52 25.07 7.71 -10.54
C CYS A 52 26.45 7.56 -11.20
N GLU A 53 27.16 8.69 -11.34
CA GLU A 53 28.50 8.69 -11.92
C GLU A 53 29.54 8.08 -10.97
N ASN A 54 29.36 8.29 -9.68
CA ASN A 54 30.23 7.82 -8.62
C ASN A 54 29.40 7.21 -7.47
N PRO A 55 28.80 6.03 -7.66
CA PRO A 55 28.03 5.37 -6.60
C PRO A 55 28.97 4.87 -5.50
N GLY A 56 28.65 5.20 -4.25
CA GLY A 56 29.25 4.62 -3.05
C GLY A 56 28.31 3.56 -2.45
N ASP A 57 28.10 3.66 -1.14
CA ASP A 57 27.05 2.88 -0.44
C ASP A 57 25.66 3.38 -0.79
N ASP A 58 25.56 4.59 -1.36
CA ASP A 58 24.35 5.21 -1.91
C ASP A 58 24.72 6.05 -3.14
N ALA A 59 23.74 6.56 -3.86
CA ALA A 59 23.96 7.54 -4.91
C ALA A 59 24.52 8.85 -4.33
N CYS A 60 25.46 9.51 -5.04
CA CYS A 60 26.10 10.72 -4.54
C CYS A 60 25.12 11.92 -4.36
N GLY A 61 23.98 11.92 -5.03
CA GLY A 61 22.97 12.98 -4.95
C GLY A 61 23.30 14.28 -5.70
N GLU A 62 24.57 14.51 -6.08
CA GLU A 62 25.05 15.80 -6.59
C GLU A 62 25.41 15.78 -8.08
N CYS A 63 25.76 14.63 -8.65
CA CYS A 63 26.16 14.55 -10.04
C CYS A 63 24.96 14.85 -11.00
N PRO A 64 25.24 15.27 -12.26
CA PRO A 64 24.18 15.59 -13.21
C PRO A 64 23.18 14.45 -13.44
N ALA A 65 23.61 13.18 -13.36
CA ALA A 65 22.72 12.04 -13.48
C ALA A 65 21.78 11.92 -12.28
N CYS A 66 22.27 12.10 -11.05
CA CYS A 66 21.44 12.14 -9.85
C CYS A 66 20.43 13.29 -9.89
N ALA A 67 20.86 14.50 -10.26
CA ALA A 67 19.98 15.67 -10.37
C ALA A 67 18.84 15.45 -11.37
N ARG A 68 19.12 14.84 -12.53
CA ARG A 68 18.08 14.49 -13.53
C ARG A 68 17.11 13.42 -13.02
N THR A 69 17.61 12.41 -12.30
CA THR A 69 16.75 11.35 -11.75
C THR A 69 15.85 11.89 -10.64
N ILE A 70 16.40 12.72 -9.73
CA ILE A 70 15.63 13.37 -8.66
C ILE A 70 14.52 14.28 -9.23
N SER A 71 14.80 15.01 -10.31
CA SER A 71 13.84 15.92 -10.95
C SER A 71 12.88 15.21 -11.92
N HIS A 72 12.91 13.88 -12.03
CA HIS A 72 12.16 13.08 -13.02
C HIS A 72 12.35 13.51 -14.49
N ASN A 73 13.48 14.15 -14.78
CA ASN A 73 13.87 14.60 -16.14
C ASN A 73 14.89 13.68 -16.79
N ASN A 74 15.09 12.47 -16.27
CA ASN A 74 15.98 11.49 -16.86
C ASN A 74 15.22 10.64 -17.90
N THR A 75 15.52 10.84 -19.19
CA THR A 75 14.89 10.12 -20.30
C THR A 75 15.21 8.62 -20.31
N ASP A 76 16.27 8.20 -19.59
CA ASP A 76 16.67 6.81 -19.46
C ASP A 76 16.01 6.10 -18.26
N VAL A 77 15.14 6.79 -17.50
CA VAL A 77 14.29 6.23 -16.45
C VAL A 77 12.83 6.45 -16.82
N ILE A 78 12.18 5.39 -17.27
CA ILE A 78 10.83 5.40 -17.83
C ILE A 78 9.86 4.84 -16.80
N TYR A 79 8.81 5.61 -16.50
CA TYR A 79 7.74 5.21 -15.59
C TYR A 79 6.53 4.76 -16.39
N ILE A 80 6.07 3.55 -16.13
CA ILE A 80 4.88 2.97 -16.75
C ILE A 80 3.84 2.74 -15.65
N SER A 81 2.71 3.41 -15.76
CA SER A 81 1.59 3.26 -14.84
C SER A 81 0.28 3.15 -15.62
N ARG A 82 -0.81 2.87 -14.92
CA ARG A 82 -2.14 2.84 -15.54
C ARG A 82 -2.46 4.20 -16.18
N GLU A 83 -2.96 4.17 -17.41
CA GLU A 83 -3.35 5.39 -18.12
C GLU A 83 -4.57 6.05 -17.47
N PHE A 84 -4.54 7.38 -17.39
CA PHE A 84 -5.67 8.18 -16.98
C PHE A 84 -6.61 8.45 -18.17
N ASP A 85 -7.86 8.02 -18.06
CA ASP A 85 -8.89 8.30 -19.06
C ASP A 85 -9.52 9.67 -18.80
N SER A 86 -9.22 10.64 -19.63
CA SER A 86 -9.72 12.01 -19.52
C SER A 86 -11.24 12.12 -19.69
N LYS A 87 -11.89 11.15 -20.34
CA LYS A 87 -13.34 11.13 -20.55
C LYS A 87 -14.10 10.68 -19.30
N THR A 88 -13.60 9.59 -18.68
CA THR A 88 -14.21 9.04 -17.46
C THR A 88 -13.64 9.66 -16.17
N LYS A 89 -12.56 10.45 -16.29
CA LYS A 89 -11.78 11.01 -15.16
C LYS A 89 -11.34 9.93 -14.14
N LYS A 90 -10.99 8.74 -14.64
CA LYS A 90 -10.53 7.61 -13.84
C LYS A 90 -9.32 6.94 -14.48
N PHE A 91 -8.49 6.31 -13.68
CA PHE A 91 -7.44 5.44 -14.20
C PHE A 91 -8.06 4.18 -14.84
N LYS A 92 -7.50 3.76 -15.98
CA LYS A 92 -7.86 2.48 -16.59
C LYS A 92 -7.61 1.34 -15.60
N ARG A 93 -8.45 0.29 -15.65
CA ARG A 93 -8.36 -0.82 -14.70
C ARG A 93 -7.05 -1.61 -14.84
N ASN A 94 -6.58 -1.79 -16.06
CA ASN A 94 -5.45 -2.64 -16.40
C ASN A 94 -4.40 -1.87 -17.21
N ILE A 95 -3.14 -2.32 -17.10
CA ILE A 95 -2.06 -1.99 -18.03
C ILE A 95 -2.22 -2.93 -19.24
N THR A 96 -2.39 -2.35 -20.44
CA THR A 96 -2.68 -3.10 -21.64
C THR A 96 -1.41 -3.59 -22.36
N VAL A 97 -1.55 -4.60 -23.22
CA VAL A 97 -0.45 -5.09 -24.05
C VAL A 97 0.09 -4.00 -25.00
N ASP A 98 -0.79 -3.16 -25.51
CA ASP A 98 -0.39 -2.08 -26.45
C ASP A 98 0.47 -1.04 -25.72
N GLN A 99 0.09 -0.68 -24.49
CA GLN A 99 0.90 0.22 -23.65
C GLN A 99 2.30 -0.36 -23.37
N ILE A 100 2.40 -1.64 -23.03
CA ILE A 100 3.70 -2.31 -22.82
C ILE A 100 4.51 -2.34 -24.13
N ARG A 101 3.86 -2.59 -25.26
CA ARG A 101 4.55 -2.55 -26.57
C ARG A 101 5.08 -1.18 -26.90
N GLU A 102 4.26 -0.14 -26.76
CA GLU A 102 4.64 1.23 -27.11
C GLU A 102 5.70 1.80 -26.18
N GLN A 103 5.53 1.64 -24.86
CA GLN A 103 6.38 2.31 -23.87
C GLN A 103 7.62 1.52 -23.46
N LEU A 104 7.67 0.19 -23.73
CA LEU A 104 8.81 -0.64 -23.37
C LEU A 104 9.37 -1.40 -24.57
N ILE A 105 8.57 -2.26 -25.26
CA ILE A 105 9.11 -3.21 -26.22
C ILE A 105 9.67 -2.49 -27.46
N ASN A 106 8.99 -1.47 -27.97
CA ASN A 106 9.47 -0.69 -29.12
C ASN A 106 10.63 0.25 -28.77
N ASP A 107 10.79 0.57 -27.49
CA ASP A 107 11.79 1.49 -26.97
C ASP A 107 13.06 0.78 -26.46
N VAL A 108 12.96 -0.51 -26.14
CA VAL A 108 14.02 -1.27 -25.46
C VAL A 108 15.32 -1.39 -26.28
N ASP A 109 15.20 -1.43 -27.61
CA ASP A 109 16.36 -1.51 -28.53
C ASP A 109 17.08 -0.17 -28.73
N ILE A 110 16.49 0.93 -28.27
CA ILE A 110 17.10 2.25 -28.31
C ILE A 110 18.05 2.37 -27.13
N LYS A 111 19.34 2.57 -27.41
CA LYS A 111 20.37 2.72 -26.37
C LYS A 111 20.10 3.92 -25.46
N PRO A 112 20.50 3.85 -24.18
CA PRO A 112 20.37 4.96 -23.25
C PRO A 112 21.06 6.21 -23.75
N TYR A 113 20.43 7.36 -23.53
CA TYR A 113 20.91 8.66 -24.04
C TYR A 113 22.11 9.17 -23.22
N TYR A 114 22.03 9.02 -21.88
CA TYR A 114 23.02 9.64 -21.00
C TYR A 114 24.15 8.71 -20.63
N LYS A 115 23.94 7.39 -20.37
CA LYS A 115 25.12 6.53 -20.12
C LYS A 115 24.91 5.02 -20.05
N LYS A 116 24.50 4.51 -18.85
CA LYS A 116 24.75 3.09 -18.55
C LYS A 116 23.52 2.24 -18.73
N PHE A 117 22.40 2.68 -18.16
CA PHE A 117 21.21 1.86 -18.05
C PHE A 117 19.98 2.60 -18.55
N LYS A 118 19.09 1.83 -19.16
CA LYS A 118 17.74 2.22 -19.47
C LYS A 118 16.82 1.45 -18.51
N ILE A 119 16.13 2.18 -17.65
CA ILE A 119 15.42 1.62 -16.51
C ILE A 119 13.94 1.84 -16.70
N TYR A 120 13.17 0.75 -16.67
CA TYR A 120 11.71 0.79 -16.72
C TYR A 120 11.15 0.45 -15.35
N ILE A 121 10.38 1.36 -14.78
CA ILE A 121 9.67 1.17 -13.51
C ILE A 121 8.18 1.04 -13.82
N ILE A 122 7.62 -0.15 -13.60
CA ILE A 122 6.20 -0.44 -13.87
C ILE A 122 5.45 -0.46 -12.55
N GLU A 123 4.60 0.55 -12.33
CA GLU A 123 3.77 0.67 -11.16
C GLU A 123 2.49 -0.17 -11.29
N ASP A 124 1.97 -0.70 -10.18
CA ASP A 124 0.81 -1.60 -10.14
C ASP A 124 0.93 -2.74 -11.18
N ALA A 125 2.10 -3.34 -11.29
CA ALA A 125 2.41 -4.31 -12.34
C ALA A 125 1.52 -5.57 -12.31
N GLU A 126 0.89 -5.88 -11.17
CA GLU A 126 -0.16 -6.90 -11.07
C GLU A 126 -1.41 -6.58 -11.91
N ARG A 127 -1.56 -5.33 -12.36
CA ARG A 127 -2.63 -4.90 -13.26
C ARG A 127 -2.35 -5.19 -14.74
N MET A 128 -1.17 -5.69 -15.07
CA MET A 128 -0.91 -6.21 -16.41
C MET A 128 -1.79 -7.42 -16.69
N ASN A 129 -2.54 -7.37 -17.81
CA ASN A 129 -3.28 -8.55 -18.25
C ASN A 129 -2.29 -9.66 -18.73
N PRO A 130 -2.72 -10.94 -18.86
CA PRO A 130 -1.83 -12.02 -19.28
C PRO A 130 -1.14 -11.77 -20.63
N GLN A 131 -1.78 -11.05 -21.54
CA GLN A 131 -1.20 -10.70 -22.84
C GLN A 131 -0.04 -9.71 -22.70
N ALA A 132 -0.17 -8.70 -21.81
CA ALA A 132 0.89 -7.75 -21.49
C ALA A 132 2.07 -8.44 -20.80
N GLN A 133 1.79 -9.33 -19.85
CA GLN A 133 2.82 -10.13 -19.18
C GLN A 133 3.58 -11.03 -20.18
N ASN A 134 2.88 -11.71 -21.09
CA ASN A 134 3.52 -12.53 -22.11
C ASN A 134 4.35 -11.72 -23.12
N ALA A 135 3.90 -10.52 -23.47
CA ALA A 135 4.66 -9.65 -24.34
C ALA A 135 6.00 -9.20 -23.74
N LEU A 136 6.03 -9.03 -22.40
CA LEU A 136 7.23 -8.64 -21.65
C LEU A 136 8.25 -9.78 -21.51
N LEU A 137 7.82 -11.05 -21.58
CA LEU A 137 8.67 -12.21 -21.33
C LEU A 137 9.91 -12.23 -22.23
N LYS A 138 9.75 -11.95 -23.53
CA LYS A 138 10.90 -11.94 -24.47
C LYS A 138 11.99 -10.97 -24.02
N THR A 139 11.61 -9.78 -23.57
CA THR A 139 12.57 -8.77 -23.10
C THR A 139 13.20 -9.17 -21.76
N ILE A 140 12.48 -9.90 -20.89
CA ILE A 140 13.04 -10.40 -19.63
C ILE A 140 13.99 -11.58 -19.86
N GLU A 141 13.74 -12.41 -20.90
CA GLU A 141 14.56 -13.58 -21.23
C GLU A 141 15.86 -13.21 -21.92
N GLU A 142 15.82 -12.27 -22.85
CA GLU A 142 16.94 -11.82 -23.66
C GLU A 142 17.07 -10.28 -23.57
N PRO A 143 17.33 -9.71 -22.39
CA PRO A 143 17.42 -8.26 -22.23
C PRO A 143 18.71 -7.72 -22.86
N PRO A 144 18.66 -6.55 -23.52
CA PRO A 144 19.89 -5.81 -23.80
C PRO A 144 20.68 -5.53 -22.51
N GLU A 145 22.01 -5.58 -22.58
CA GLU A 145 22.89 -5.44 -21.40
C GLU A 145 22.64 -4.16 -20.57
N TYR A 146 22.11 -3.13 -21.20
CA TYR A 146 21.83 -1.84 -20.59
C TYR A 146 20.41 -1.72 -20.03
N VAL A 147 19.57 -2.74 -20.12
CA VAL A 147 18.15 -2.67 -19.71
C VAL A 147 17.93 -3.25 -18.32
N ILE A 148 17.21 -2.50 -17.49
CA ILE A 148 16.74 -2.96 -16.17
C ILE A 148 15.25 -2.70 -16.06
N ILE A 149 14.49 -3.72 -15.67
CA ILE A 149 13.04 -3.68 -15.50
C ILE A 149 12.72 -3.87 -14.02
N ILE A 150 11.94 -2.96 -13.44
CA ILE A 150 11.51 -3.03 -12.04
C ILE A 150 9.98 -3.05 -12.01
N LEU A 151 9.42 -4.16 -11.55
CA LEU A 151 7.98 -4.38 -11.41
C LEU A 151 7.58 -4.09 -9.95
N LEU A 152 6.74 -3.08 -9.74
CA LEU A 152 6.20 -2.76 -8.41
C LEU A 152 4.82 -3.38 -8.26
N THR A 153 4.62 -4.17 -7.22
CA THR A 153 3.36 -4.90 -7.02
C THR A 153 2.95 -4.98 -5.56
N SER A 154 1.64 -5.02 -5.33
CA SER A 154 1.08 -5.41 -4.03
C SER A 154 0.84 -6.92 -3.92
N ASN A 155 0.84 -7.65 -5.04
CA ASN A 155 0.60 -9.09 -5.08
C ASN A 155 1.45 -9.76 -6.16
N HIS A 156 2.61 -10.30 -5.79
CA HIS A 156 3.50 -11.00 -6.72
C HIS A 156 2.90 -12.30 -7.27
N ASN A 157 1.91 -12.91 -6.60
CA ASN A 157 1.23 -14.11 -7.09
C ASN A 157 0.35 -13.85 -8.33
N ALA A 158 0.09 -12.58 -8.67
CA ALA A 158 -0.63 -12.23 -9.89
C ALA A 158 0.22 -12.38 -11.17
N PHE A 159 1.53 -12.57 -11.02
CA PHE A 159 2.41 -12.78 -12.17
C PHE A 159 2.45 -14.23 -12.61
N LEU A 160 2.69 -14.42 -13.92
CA LEU A 160 2.97 -15.72 -14.49
C LEU A 160 4.24 -16.32 -13.88
N GLN A 161 4.26 -17.62 -13.67
CA GLN A 161 5.43 -18.34 -13.14
C GLN A 161 6.71 -18.13 -13.98
N THR A 162 6.52 -17.92 -15.28
CA THR A 162 7.60 -17.59 -16.21
C THR A 162 8.26 -16.27 -15.94
N ILE A 163 7.53 -15.26 -15.44
CA ILE A 163 8.10 -13.97 -14.97
C ILE A 163 8.78 -14.16 -13.62
N LEU A 164 8.09 -14.81 -12.67
CA LEU A 164 8.62 -15.01 -11.32
C LEU A 164 9.95 -15.76 -11.31
N SER A 165 10.14 -16.73 -12.22
CA SER A 165 11.40 -17.51 -12.30
C SER A 165 12.60 -16.75 -12.87
N ARG A 166 12.37 -15.56 -13.46
CA ARG A 166 13.41 -14.74 -14.12
C ARG A 166 13.68 -13.41 -13.45
N CYS A 167 12.86 -13.07 -12.47
CA CYS A 167 13.01 -11.82 -11.73
C CYS A 167 13.56 -12.04 -10.33
N VAL A 168 14.36 -11.13 -9.84
CA VAL A 168 14.75 -11.09 -8.43
C VAL A 168 13.60 -10.52 -7.63
N LEU A 169 13.00 -11.33 -6.76
CA LEU A 169 11.91 -10.90 -5.88
C LEU A 169 12.47 -10.27 -4.60
N ILE A 170 12.10 -9.01 -4.38
CA ILE A 170 12.38 -8.26 -3.16
C ILE A 170 11.07 -8.00 -2.45
N GLN A 171 10.89 -8.59 -1.27
CA GLN A 171 9.72 -8.36 -0.44
C GLN A 171 9.96 -7.21 0.53
N MET A 172 9.10 -6.20 0.47
CA MET A 172 9.11 -5.10 1.44
C MET A 172 8.65 -5.62 2.80
N LYS A 173 9.42 -5.32 3.84
CA LYS A 173 9.10 -5.67 5.22
C LYS A 173 8.33 -4.53 5.90
N THR A 174 7.57 -4.87 6.91
CA THR A 174 6.99 -3.88 7.83
C THR A 174 8.09 -3.18 8.61
N VAL A 175 7.92 -1.89 8.84
CA VAL A 175 8.87 -1.06 9.59
C VAL A 175 8.51 -1.08 11.07
N GLU A 176 9.50 -1.07 11.94
CA GLU A 176 9.28 -1.03 13.39
C GLU A 176 8.52 0.23 13.80
N LYS A 177 7.59 0.08 14.74
CA LYS A 177 6.75 1.15 15.25
C LYS A 177 7.55 2.36 15.72
N GLU A 178 8.61 2.14 16.47
CA GLU A 178 9.47 3.23 17.01
C GLU A 178 10.16 4.03 15.88
N SER A 179 10.54 3.38 14.80
CA SER A 179 11.11 4.04 13.64
C SER A 179 10.10 4.91 12.92
N ILE A 180 8.85 4.44 12.79
CA ILE A 180 7.74 5.24 12.23
C ILE A 180 7.41 6.41 13.16
N LYS A 181 7.30 6.18 14.47
CA LYS A 181 7.05 7.23 15.46
C LYS A 181 8.07 8.36 15.35
N ARG A 182 9.36 8.00 15.30
CA ARG A 182 10.45 8.97 15.12
C ARG A 182 10.33 9.76 13.82
N LEU A 183 10.04 9.09 12.71
CA LEU A 183 9.79 9.76 11.42
C LEU A 183 8.68 10.81 11.52
N LEU A 184 7.55 10.44 12.17
CA LEU A 184 6.40 11.34 12.30
C LEU A 184 6.74 12.56 13.14
N GLN A 185 7.53 12.41 14.19
CA GLN A 185 7.99 13.51 15.03
C GLN A 185 9.00 14.43 14.33
N GLU A 186 10.00 13.85 13.65
CA GLU A 186 11.09 14.60 13.04
C GLU A 186 10.71 15.29 11.72
N LYS A 187 9.95 14.59 10.85
CA LYS A 187 9.63 15.12 9.51
C LYS A 187 8.23 15.70 9.38
N TYR A 188 7.30 15.33 10.27
CA TYR A 188 5.89 15.77 10.21
C TYR A 188 5.48 16.56 11.45
N GLU A 189 6.42 16.90 12.35
CA GLU A 189 6.20 17.73 13.55
C GLU A 189 5.03 17.20 14.42
N SER A 190 4.74 15.90 14.33
CA SER A 190 3.62 15.29 15.04
C SER A 190 3.92 15.24 16.54
N VAL A 191 2.95 15.63 17.36
CA VAL A 191 3.07 15.54 18.82
C VAL A 191 3.14 14.06 19.24
N ASP A 192 3.80 13.79 20.37
CA ASP A 192 4.13 12.43 20.83
C ASP A 192 2.92 11.49 20.87
N TYR A 193 1.79 11.95 21.40
CA TYR A 193 0.55 11.15 21.46
C TYR A 193 0.03 10.77 20.06
N GLN A 194 -0.01 11.73 19.14
CA GLN A 194 -0.48 11.48 17.77
C GLN A 194 0.49 10.56 17.03
N ALA A 195 1.80 10.76 17.17
CA ALA A 195 2.81 9.91 16.56
C ALA A 195 2.74 8.46 17.08
N GLU A 196 2.51 8.29 18.40
CA GLU A 196 2.31 6.98 19.05
C GLU A 196 1.07 6.27 18.50
N MET A 197 -0.06 6.99 18.44
CA MET A 197 -1.33 6.46 17.93
C MET A 197 -1.21 6.06 16.46
N VAL A 198 -0.76 6.96 15.59
CA VAL A 198 -0.64 6.73 14.15
C VAL A 198 0.35 5.62 13.82
N SER A 199 1.52 5.59 14.50
CA SER A 199 2.50 4.51 14.31
C SER A 199 1.92 3.14 14.65
N THR A 200 1.03 3.08 15.64
CA THR A 200 0.34 1.86 16.03
C THR A 200 -0.69 1.43 14.98
N PHE A 201 -1.55 2.35 14.53
CA PHE A 201 -2.58 2.07 13.52
C PHE A 201 -2.02 1.80 12.11
N SER A 202 -0.83 2.29 11.81
CA SER A 202 -0.17 2.03 10.52
C SER A 202 0.36 0.60 10.35
N GLN A 203 0.53 -0.14 11.44
CA GLN A 203 1.03 -1.54 11.45
C GLN A 203 2.34 -1.75 10.69
N GLY A 204 3.26 -0.81 10.79
CA GLY A 204 4.55 -0.89 10.11
C GLY A 204 4.52 -0.40 8.65
N ASN A 205 3.41 0.15 8.18
CA ASN A 205 3.30 0.75 6.86
C ASN A 205 3.55 2.26 6.92
N VAL A 206 4.69 2.69 6.40
CA VAL A 206 5.14 4.10 6.48
C VAL A 206 4.22 5.04 5.71
N GLY A 207 3.80 4.67 4.49
CA GLY A 207 2.91 5.49 3.68
C GLY A 207 1.54 5.67 4.33
N LYS A 208 1.02 4.60 4.96
CA LYS A 208 -0.22 4.67 5.74
C LYS A 208 -0.05 5.62 6.95
N ALA A 209 1.07 5.53 7.65
CA ALA A 209 1.36 6.43 8.77
C ALA A 209 1.39 7.90 8.34
N ILE A 210 2.06 8.21 7.23
CA ILE A 210 2.12 9.57 6.67
C ILE A 210 0.73 10.05 6.27
N ALA A 211 -0.08 9.20 5.64
CA ALA A 211 -1.44 9.54 5.26
C ALA A 211 -2.32 9.84 6.48
N LEU A 212 -2.27 8.97 7.50
CA LEU A 212 -3.07 9.13 8.72
C LEU A 212 -2.70 10.38 9.53
N VAL A 213 -1.41 10.76 9.58
CA VAL A 213 -0.99 11.96 10.31
C VAL A 213 -1.42 13.25 9.62
N ARG A 214 -1.63 13.20 8.30
CA ARG A 214 -2.12 14.32 7.49
C ARG A 214 -3.63 14.39 7.38
N ASP A 215 -4.33 13.33 7.75
CA ASP A 215 -5.78 13.25 7.65
C ASP A 215 -6.42 13.87 8.90
N GLU A 216 -6.98 15.06 8.73
CA GLU A 216 -7.67 15.79 9.81
C GLU A 216 -8.93 15.05 10.31
N ASN A 217 -9.52 14.19 9.47
CA ASN A 217 -10.73 13.44 9.79
C ASN A 217 -10.46 12.10 10.50
N PHE A 218 -9.19 11.66 10.61
CA PHE A 218 -8.86 10.34 11.16
C PHE A 218 -9.43 10.11 12.57
N ASN A 219 -9.36 11.10 13.44
CA ASN A 219 -9.90 11.00 14.81
C ASN A 219 -11.43 10.83 14.81
N GLU A 220 -12.13 11.47 13.88
CA GLU A 220 -13.58 11.34 13.73
C GLU A 220 -13.97 9.93 13.25
N VAL A 221 -13.24 9.41 12.25
CA VAL A 221 -13.42 8.03 11.75
C VAL A 221 -13.16 7.00 12.85
N LYS A 222 -12.07 7.17 13.62
CA LYS A 222 -11.72 6.32 14.78
C LYS A 222 -12.86 6.31 15.80
N GLY A 223 -13.31 7.49 16.25
CA GLY A 223 -14.39 7.59 17.24
C GLY A 223 -15.71 6.96 16.79
N LYS A 224 -16.04 7.06 15.48
CA LYS A 224 -17.22 6.39 14.92
C LYS A 224 -17.08 4.87 14.96
N VAL A 225 -15.93 4.33 14.58
CA VAL A 225 -15.68 2.89 14.62
C VAL A 225 -15.74 2.35 16.07
N GLU A 226 -15.11 3.05 17.00
CA GLU A 226 -15.19 2.69 18.43
C GLU A 226 -16.65 2.66 18.92
N SER A 227 -17.42 3.72 18.60
CA SER A 227 -18.84 3.78 18.96
C SER A 227 -19.65 2.64 18.34
N LEU A 228 -19.44 2.34 17.04
CA LEU A 228 -20.11 1.24 16.36
C LEU A 228 -19.76 -0.11 16.99
N CYS A 229 -18.47 -0.41 17.16
CA CYS A 229 -18.01 -1.69 17.71
C CYS A 229 -18.52 -1.95 19.13
N LYS A 230 -18.60 -0.91 19.97
CA LYS A 230 -19.15 -1.01 21.34
C LYS A 230 -20.64 -1.31 21.38
N LYS A 231 -21.43 -0.76 20.44
CA LYS A 231 -22.89 -0.80 20.47
C LYS A 231 -23.48 -1.92 19.61
N VAL A 232 -22.76 -2.42 18.61
CA VAL A 232 -23.30 -3.29 17.56
C VAL A 232 -24.05 -4.51 18.09
N GLY A 233 -23.57 -5.17 19.14
CA GLY A 233 -24.22 -6.33 19.74
C GLY A 233 -25.59 -6.05 20.35
N LYS A 234 -25.89 -4.79 20.71
CA LYS A 234 -27.12 -4.35 21.40
C LYS A 234 -28.06 -3.55 20.46
N MET A 235 -27.66 -3.27 19.22
CA MET A 235 -28.45 -2.47 18.25
C MET A 235 -29.73 -3.20 17.82
N ASP A 236 -30.80 -2.47 17.66
CA ASP A 236 -32.02 -2.93 16.97
C ASP A 236 -31.94 -2.67 15.46
N GLU A 237 -32.94 -3.11 14.69
CA GLU A 237 -32.94 -2.96 13.22
C GLU A 237 -33.02 -1.50 12.77
N PHE A 238 -33.73 -0.66 13.53
CA PHE A 238 -33.83 0.76 13.24
C PHE A 238 -32.49 1.46 13.44
N GLN A 239 -31.81 1.16 14.53
CA GLN A 239 -30.48 1.68 14.83
C GLN A 239 -29.45 1.27 13.77
N ILE A 240 -29.51 0.02 13.30
CA ILE A 240 -28.64 -0.47 12.20
C ILE A 240 -28.92 0.34 10.91
N SER A 241 -30.19 0.55 10.56
CA SER A 241 -30.53 1.33 9.36
C SER A 241 -30.07 2.78 9.46
N SER A 242 -30.19 3.38 10.65
CA SER A 242 -29.68 4.74 10.92
C SER A 242 -28.16 4.82 10.78
N GLU A 243 -27.43 3.83 11.31
CA GLU A 243 -25.98 3.77 11.21
C GLU A 243 -25.49 3.62 9.76
N VAL A 244 -26.16 2.76 8.96
CA VAL A 244 -25.87 2.63 7.50
C VAL A 244 -26.03 3.97 6.79
N ALA A 245 -27.11 4.72 7.09
CA ALA A 245 -27.37 6.02 6.48
C ALA A 245 -26.29 7.06 6.87
N GLU A 246 -25.85 7.03 8.13
CA GLU A 246 -24.78 7.91 8.60
C GLU A 246 -23.44 7.59 7.94
N ILE A 247 -23.03 6.33 7.90
CA ILE A 247 -21.81 5.87 7.21
C ILE A 247 -21.83 6.28 5.74
N LYS A 248 -22.97 6.16 5.06
CA LYS A 248 -23.13 6.59 3.67
C LYS A 248 -22.91 8.10 3.52
N GLN A 249 -23.49 8.91 4.38
CA GLN A 249 -23.34 10.36 4.35
C GLN A 249 -21.87 10.78 4.48
N PHE A 250 -21.13 10.13 5.38
CA PHE A 250 -19.67 10.36 5.53
C PHE A 250 -18.90 9.95 4.28
N ASN A 251 -19.16 8.78 3.73
CA ASN A 251 -18.50 8.31 2.52
C ASN A 251 -18.78 9.23 1.30
N ASP A 252 -19.99 9.77 1.20
CA ASP A 252 -20.34 10.70 0.13
C ASP A 252 -19.69 12.08 0.30
N ARG A 253 -19.47 12.52 1.55
CA ARG A 253 -18.70 13.73 1.88
C ARG A 253 -17.24 13.55 1.49
N ASP A 254 -16.59 12.47 1.93
CA ASP A 254 -15.20 12.13 1.65
C ASP A 254 -14.91 12.06 0.14
N LYS A 255 -15.80 11.42 -0.63
CA LYS A 255 -15.68 11.36 -2.10
C LYS A 255 -15.79 12.71 -2.80
N LYS A 256 -16.53 13.67 -2.24
CA LYS A 256 -16.60 15.04 -2.79
C LYS A 256 -15.32 15.82 -2.50
N GLU A 257 -14.74 15.62 -1.33
CA GLU A 257 -13.44 16.19 -0.95
C GLU A 257 -12.32 15.63 -1.82
N ASP A 258 -12.25 14.31 -2.03
CA ASP A 258 -11.30 13.67 -2.95
C ASP A 258 -11.37 14.21 -4.38
N ALA A 259 -12.58 14.48 -4.86
CA ALA A 259 -12.77 15.04 -6.21
C ALA A 259 -12.26 16.48 -6.33
N ALA A 260 -12.15 17.21 -5.20
CA ALA A 260 -11.69 18.59 -5.16
C ALA A 260 -10.17 18.71 -4.90
N GLU A 261 -9.61 17.81 -4.09
CA GLU A 261 -8.23 17.91 -3.56
C GLU A 261 -7.25 16.90 -4.19
N GLY A 262 -7.73 15.90 -4.92
CA GLY A 262 -6.94 14.81 -5.48
C GLY A 262 -7.13 13.48 -4.75
N GLU A 263 -6.66 12.38 -5.34
CA GLU A 263 -6.87 11.02 -4.82
C GLU A 263 -6.15 10.83 -3.48
N LYS A 264 -6.89 10.63 -2.41
CA LYS A 264 -6.34 10.30 -1.08
C LYS A 264 -5.64 8.94 -1.10
N PHE A 265 -4.71 8.75 -0.17
CA PHE A 265 -4.04 7.46 0.02
C PHE A 265 -5.03 6.34 0.31
N GLN A 266 -6.05 6.64 1.11
CA GLN A 266 -7.10 5.72 1.53
C GLN A 266 -8.39 6.51 1.83
N GLY A 267 -9.51 6.14 1.21
CA GLY A 267 -10.79 6.78 1.47
C GLY A 267 -11.41 6.36 2.81
N PHE A 268 -12.41 7.11 3.25
CA PHE A 268 -13.12 6.92 4.53
C PHE A 268 -13.54 5.47 4.77
N ILE A 269 -14.15 4.81 3.77
CA ILE A 269 -14.67 3.46 3.96
C ILE A 269 -13.56 2.42 4.16
N ASP A 270 -12.43 2.58 3.46
CA ASP A 270 -11.29 1.69 3.62
C ASP A 270 -10.62 1.86 4.99
N GLN A 271 -10.52 3.10 5.49
CA GLN A 271 -10.04 3.38 6.85
C GLN A 271 -10.97 2.76 7.91
N MET A 272 -12.29 2.92 7.74
CA MET A 272 -13.30 2.34 8.62
C MET A 272 -13.18 0.82 8.69
N LEU A 273 -13.09 0.15 7.53
CA LEU A 273 -12.95 -1.31 7.46
C LEU A 273 -11.64 -1.80 8.09
N ASP A 274 -10.54 -1.06 7.90
CA ASP A 274 -9.27 -1.37 8.56
C ASP A 274 -9.37 -1.24 10.08
N LEU A 275 -9.97 -0.17 10.58
CA LEU A 275 -10.13 0.05 12.02
C LEU A 275 -11.04 -1.01 12.67
N ILE A 276 -12.13 -1.41 12.00
CA ILE A 276 -12.98 -2.52 12.47
C ILE A 276 -12.18 -3.83 12.51
N THR A 277 -11.35 -4.09 11.49
CA THR A 277 -10.47 -5.28 11.47
C THR A 277 -9.51 -5.26 12.66
N LEU A 278 -8.91 -4.11 12.98
CA LEU A 278 -8.01 -3.95 14.10
C LEU A 278 -8.72 -4.14 15.45
N TRP A 279 -9.95 -3.67 15.57
CA TRP A 279 -10.77 -3.89 16.77
C TRP A 279 -10.99 -5.39 17.02
N TYR A 280 -11.48 -6.13 16.03
CA TYR A 280 -11.71 -7.57 16.20
C TYR A 280 -10.41 -8.39 16.26
N ARG A 281 -9.30 -7.90 15.69
CA ARG A 281 -7.97 -8.46 15.96
C ARG A 281 -7.62 -8.34 17.44
N ASP A 282 -7.86 -7.20 18.06
CA ASP A 282 -7.58 -6.98 19.48
C ASP A 282 -8.48 -7.85 20.39
N VAL A 283 -9.77 -7.99 20.03
CA VAL A 283 -10.69 -8.93 20.70
C VAL A 283 -10.16 -10.37 20.59
N LEU A 284 -9.72 -10.80 19.40
CA LEU A 284 -9.16 -12.14 19.19
C LEU A 284 -7.86 -12.33 19.98
N LEU A 285 -6.97 -11.34 19.96
CA LEU A 285 -5.69 -11.39 20.65
C LEU A 285 -5.87 -11.53 22.15
N TYR A 286 -6.73 -10.69 22.75
CA TYR A 286 -7.03 -10.80 24.17
C TYR A 286 -7.69 -12.14 24.52
N LYS A 287 -8.66 -12.59 23.72
CA LYS A 287 -9.30 -13.91 23.91
C LYS A 287 -8.29 -15.06 23.88
N ALA A 288 -7.27 -15.00 23.06
CA ALA A 288 -6.26 -16.05 22.92
C ALA A 288 -5.16 -15.99 23.97
N THR A 289 -4.76 -14.79 24.43
CA THR A 289 -3.56 -14.59 25.25
C THR A 289 -3.83 -14.11 26.66
N LEU A 290 -5.01 -13.53 26.90
CA LEU A 290 -5.38 -12.83 28.15
C LEU A 290 -4.35 -11.75 28.52
N ASN A 291 -3.72 -11.11 27.54
CA ASN A 291 -2.66 -10.11 27.70
C ASN A 291 -2.96 -8.83 26.92
N ASP A 292 -2.90 -7.69 27.60
CA ASP A 292 -3.19 -6.37 27.05
C ASP A 292 -1.99 -5.71 26.34
N GLY A 293 -0.79 -6.30 26.46
CA GLY A 293 0.47 -5.66 26.02
C GLY A 293 0.50 -5.26 24.54
N ASN A 294 -0.17 -6.04 23.67
CA ASN A 294 -0.19 -5.83 22.22
C ASN A 294 -1.54 -5.32 21.68
N ILE A 295 -2.44 -4.88 22.56
CA ILE A 295 -3.72 -4.28 22.18
C ILE A 295 -3.48 -2.87 21.67
N ILE A 296 -4.12 -2.55 20.54
CA ILE A 296 -4.03 -1.24 19.88
C ILE A 296 -5.00 -0.24 20.54
N PHE A 297 -6.26 -0.67 20.77
CA PHE A 297 -7.29 0.17 21.38
C PHE A 297 -7.18 0.17 22.91
N LYS A 298 -6.11 0.78 23.43
CA LYS A 298 -5.81 0.80 24.86
C LYS A 298 -6.83 1.58 25.69
N GLU A 299 -7.54 2.52 25.09
CA GLU A 299 -8.57 3.33 25.78
C GLU A 299 -9.87 2.54 25.96
N ASP A 300 -10.06 1.46 25.20
CA ASP A 300 -11.29 0.68 25.11
C ASP A 300 -11.14 -0.76 25.65
N LEU A 301 -10.16 -0.98 26.52
CA LEU A 301 -9.84 -2.31 27.08
C LEU A 301 -11.06 -3.01 27.70
N TYR A 302 -11.92 -2.26 28.38
CA TYR A 302 -13.12 -2.81 29.00
C TYR A 302 -14.05 -3.46 27.96
N ASP A 303 -14.33 -2.75 26.87
CA ASP A 303 -15.23 -3.24 25.82
C ASP A 303 -14.59 -4.41 25.04
N ILE A 304 -13.28 -4.38 24.81
CA ILE A 304 -12.54 -5.49 24.20
C ILE A 304 -12.59 -6.75 25.07
N HIS A 305 -12.41 -6.61 26.40
CA HIS A 305 -12.50 -7.72 27.33
C HIS A 305 -13.91 -8.31 27.38
N GLU A 306 -14.97 -7.46 27.42
CA GLU A 306 -16.37 -7.91 27.39
C GLU A 306 -16.64 -8.70 26.10
N GLN A 307 -16.25 -8.17 24.95
CA GLN A 307 -16.43 -8.85 23.67
C GLN A 307 -15.60 -10.12 23.54
N ALA A 308 -14.39 -10.16 24.06
CA ALA A 308 -13.59 -11.38 24.07
C ALA A 308 -14.21 -12.51 24.87
N GLN A 309 -15.01 -12.21 25.90
CA GLN A 309 -15.76 -13.22 26.66
C GLN A 309 -16.99 -13.71 25.89
N THR A 310 -17.73 -12.83 25.24
CA THR A 310 -18.99 -13.14 24.56
C THR A 310 -18.79 -13.72 23.15
N CYS A 311 -17.91 -13.15 22.34
CA CYS A 311 -17.65 -13.59 20.96
C CYS A 311 -16.97 -14.97 20.92
N SER A 312 -17.44 -15.86 20.06
CA SER A 312 -16.72 -17.11 19.76
C SER A 312 -15.56 -16.88 18.77
N TYR A 313 -14.55 -17.77 18.76
CA TYR A 313 -13.48 -17.73 17.75
C TYR A 313 -14.04 -17.79 16.32
N ASN A 314 -15.06 -18.62 16.09
CA ASN A 314 -15.71 -18.70 14.79
C ASN A 314 -16.45 -17.42 14.43
N GLY A 315 -17.12 -16.79 15.40
CA GLY A 315 -17.79 -15.50 15.20
C GLY A 315 -16.82 -14.40 14.80
N ILE A 316 -15.68 -14.27 15.49
CA ILE A 316 -14.64 -13.30 15.14
C ILE A 316 -14.10 -13.55 13.71
N ASN A 317 -13.84 -14.82 13.36
CA ASN A 317 -13.40 -15.18 12.02
C ASN A 317 -14.45 -14.82 10.94
N GLN A 318 -15.73 -15.05 11.22
CA GLN A 318 -16.82 -14.67 10.31
C GLN A 318 -16.89 -13.15 10.11
N ILE A 319 -16.72 -12.36 11.17
CA ILE A 319 -16.69 -10.89 11.06
C ILE A 319 -15.52 -10.46 10.16
N ILE A 320 -14.31 -10.98 10.39
CA ILE A 320 -13.11 -10.64 9.60
C ILE A 320 -13.29 -11.06 8.12
N ALA A 321 -13.87 -12.22 7.87
CA ALA A 321 -14.18 -12.68 6.52
C ALA A 321 -15.20 -11.74 5.84
N THR A 322 -16.27 -11.35 6.57
CA THR A 322 -17.29 -10.44 6.05
C THR A 322 -16.73 -9.05 5.74
N ILE A 323 -15.77 -8.53 6.53
CA ILE A 323 -15.07 -7.28 6.23
C ILE A 323 -14.35 -7.39 4.87
N SER A 324 -13.62 -8.49 4.64
CA SER A 324 -12.91 -8.74 3.39
C SER A 324 -13.87 -8.85 2.19
N GLU A 325 -15.00 -9.55 2.37
CA GLU A 325 -16.06 -9.63 1.36
C GLU A 325 -16.71 -8.28 1.09
N THR A 326 -16.96 -7.47 2.12
CA THR A 326 -17.53 -6.13 1.99
C THR A 326 -16.61 -5.25 1.14
N ARG A 327 -15.30 -5.29 1.40
CA ARG A 327 -14.30 -4.59 0.58
C ARG A 327 -14.35 -5.05 -0.89
N ALA A 328 -14.42 -6.35 -1.13
CA ALA A 328 -14.51 -6.92 -2.48
C ALA A 328 -15.82 -6.50 -3.19
N ARG A 329 -16.96 -6.50 -2.49
CA ARG A 329 -18.26 -6.05 -3.00
C ARG A 329 -18.26 -4.57 -3.37
N LEU A 330 -17.70 -3.72 -2.53
CA LEU A 330 -17.60 -2.27 -2.80
C LEU A 330 -16.68 -1.98 -4.00
N ASN A 331 -15.56 -2.69 -4.12
CA ASN A 331 -14.67 -2.62 -5.28
C ASN A 331 -15.34 -3.13 -6.59
N ALA A 332 -16.32 -4.03 -6.48
CA ALA A 332 -17.13 -4.51 -7.59
C ALA A 332 -18.36 -3.61 -7.90
N ASN A 333 -18.47 -2.43 -7.25
CA ASN A 333 -19.61 -1.50 -7.36
C ASN A 333 -20.96 -2.12 -6.97
N VAL A 334 -21.01 -3.03 -6.02
CA VAL A 334 -22.24 -3.52 -5.41
C VAL A 334 -22.91 -2.37 -4.61
N ASN A 335 -24.21 -2.45 -4.42
CA ASN A 335 -24.96 -1.45 -3.66
C ASN A 335 -24.32 -1.23 -2.27
N PHE A 336 -23.93 0.02 -2.01
CA PHE A 336 -23.23 0.43 -0.80
C PHE A 336 -24.03 0.12 0.47
N ASP A 337 -25.30 0.54 0.50
CA ASP A 337 -26.14 0.39 1.68
C ASP A 337 -26.30 -1.09 2.06
N LEU A 338 -26.48 -1.95 1.06
CA LEU A 338 -26.60 -3.40 1.26
C LEU A 338 -25.28 -4.01 1.78
N ALA A 339 -24.15 -3.59 1.22
CA ALA A 339 -22.84 -4.11 1.63
C ALA A 339 -22.51 -3.77 3.10
N ILE A 340 -22.79 -2.53 3.51
CA ILE A 340 -22.59 -2.08 4.90
C ILE A 340 -23.62 -2.70 5.85
N LEU A 341 -24.89 -2.82 5.43
CA LEU A 341 -25.92 -3.48 6.21
C LEU A 341 -25.52 -4.93 6.57
N LEU A 342 -25.06 -5.70 5.58
CA LEU A 342 -24.62 -7.08 5.78
C LEU A 342 -23.42 -7.18 6.73
N LEU A 343 -22.50 -6.21 6.66
CA LEU A 343 -21.36 -6.15 7.59
C LEU A 343 -21.85 -5.92 9.03
N ILE A 344 -22.68 -4.90 9.26
CA ILE A 344 -23.18 -4.56 10.60
C ILE A 344 -24.02 -5.72 11.16
N GLN A 345 -24.83 -6.39 10.36
CA GLN A 345 -25.59 -7.57 10.77
C GLN A 345 -24.68 -8.72 11.17
N ALA A 346 -23.65 -9.03 10.38
CA ALA A 346 -22.66 -10.05 10.72
C ALA A 346 -21.91 -9.72 12.02
N MET A 347 -21.54 -8.45 12.23
CA MET A 347 -20.94 -8.00 13.50
C MET A 347 -21.91 -8.23 14.66
N LYS A 348 -23.19 -7.83 14.54
CA LYS A 348 -24.20 -7.98 15.58
C LYS A 348 -24.44 -9.45 15.98
N GLU A 349 -24.59 -10.33 14.99
CA GLU A 349 -24.88 -11.75 15.20
C GLU A 349 -23.72 -12.48 15.88
N ASN A 350 -22.49 -12.06 15.61
CA ASN A 350 -21.29 -12.72 16.09
C ASN A 350 -20.65 -12.06 17.33
N THR A 351 -21.19 -10.92 17.80
CA THR A 351 -20.75 -10.24 19.04
C THR A 351 -21.60 -10.64 20.26
N ARG A 352 -22.62 -11.48 20.07
CA ARG A 352 -23.51 -11.97 21.14
C ARG A 352 -23.02 -13.25 21.79
#